data_2c032b4f407f5a55d91b3ffdc88063f1
#
_entry.id   2c032b4f407f5a55d91b3ffdc88063f1
#
_cell.length_a   1.000
_cell.length_b   1.000
_cell.length_c   1.000
_cell.angle_alpha   90.00
_cell.angle_beta   90.00
_cell.angle_gamma   90.00
#
_symmetry.space_group_name_H-M   'P 1'
#
loop_
_entity.id
_entity.type
_entity.pdbx_description
1 polymer ?
#
loop_
_entity_poly.entity_id
_entity_poly.type
_entity_poly.pdbx_seq_one_letter_code
_entity_poly.pdbx_strand_id
1 'polypeptide(L)'
;MTRTAAALFPVLAALLISAALTARAQVPVPQLAARVTDLTGTLSGEAVNRIEAKLAAFEAKKGSQIAVLIVPTTQPEEIEQYGIRVGDQWKLGRKGVEDGVILLVAKNDRRVRIEVGHGLEGALPDAIANRIITDTITPRFKLGD
;
A
#
# COMPACT_ATOMS: atom_id res chain seq x y z
N MET A 1 -24.38 -10.92 59.38
CA MET A 1 -23.33 -9.90 59.20
C MET A 1 -22.39 -10.36 58.07
N THR A 2 -22.00 -9.49 57.19
CA THR A 2 -21.16 -9.69 56.00
C THR A 2 -21.83 -10.25 54.74
N ARG A 3 -22.48 -9.32 54.01
CA ARG A 3 -22.88 -9.53 52.61
C ARG A 3 -22.62 -8.23 51.83
N THR A 4 -21.37 -7.97 51.42
CA THR A 4 -21.06 -6.82 50.55
C THR A 4 -19.82 -7.02 49.68
N ALA A 5 -19.50 -8.25 49.21
CA ALA A 5 -18.35 -8.45 48.36
C ALA A 5 -18.65 -9.02 46.97
N ALA A 6 -19.93 -9.18 46.56
CA ALA A 6 -20.29 -9.89 45.33
C ALA A 6 -20.65 -9.00 44.12
N ALA A 7 -20.64 -7.67 44.26
CA ALA A 7 -21.12 -6.77 43.20
C ALA A 7 -20.03 -6.08 42.37
N LEU A 8 -18.77 -6.20 42.73
CA LEU A 8 -17.67 -5.50 42.01
C LEU A 8 -17.05 -6.32 40.84
N PHE A 9 -17.19 -7.65 40.85
CA PHE A 9 -16.62 -8.51 39.79
C PHE A 9 -17.27 -8.36 38.41
N PRO A 10 -18.61 -8.23 38.27
CA PRO A 10 -19.19 -8.12 36.91
C PRO A 10 -18.95 -6.78 36.24
N VAL A 11 -18.73 -5.70 37.00
CA VAL A 11 -18.46 -4.36 36.44
C VAL A 11 -17.05 -4.28 35.86
N LEU A 12 -16.06 -4.92 36.47
CA LEU A 12 -14.66 -4.94 36.00
C LEU A 12 -14.53 -5.79 34.73
N ALA A 13 -15.26 -6.91 34.66
CA ALA A 13 -15.29 -7.76 33.48
C ALA A 13 -15.93 -7.07 32.26
N ALA A 14 -16.99 -6.28 32.49
CA ALA A 14 -17.64 -5.50 31.41
C ALA A 14 -16.76 -4.37 30.87
N LEU A 15 -15.94 -3.74 31.72
CA LEU A 15 -14.99 -2.71 31.27
C LEU A 15 -13.85 -3.27 30.44
N LEU A 16 -13.38 -4.48 30.72
CA LEU A 16 -12.30 -5.14 29.95
C LEU A 16 -12.78 -5.61 28.58
N ILE A 17 -14.04 -5.99 28.44
CA ILE A 17 -14.62 -6.41 27.14
C ILE A 17 -14.86 -5.19 26.24
N SER A 18 -15.15 -4.03 26.79
CA SER A 18 -15.37 -2.78 26.06
C SER A 18 -14.09 -2.22 25.40
N ALA A 19 -12.91 -2.50 25.97
CA ALA A 19 -11.64 -2.03 25.41
C ALA A 19 -11.10 -2.88 24.24
N ALA A 20 -11.63 -4.09 24.06
CA ALA A 20 -11.15 -5.00 23.01
C ALA A 20 -11.78 -4.75 21.63
N LEU A 21 -12.76 -3.85 21.52
CA LEU A 21 -13.57 -3.67 20.30
C LEU A 21 -13.08 -2.58 19.34
N THR A 22 -11.94 -1.93 19.60
CA THR A 22 -11.48 -0.80 18.79
C THR A 22 -10.15 -1.00 18.04
N ALA A 23 -9.51 -2.15 18.17
CA ALA A 23 -8.32 -2.43 17.40
C ALA A 23 -8.71 -2.81 15.96
N ARG A 24 -8.82 -1.83 15.06
CA ARG A 24 -8.90 -2.13 13.63
C ARG A 24 -7.59 -2.78 13.20
N ALA A 25 -7.68 -3.98 12.66
CA ALA A 25 -6.52 -4.68 12.12
C ALA A 25 -5.94 -3.90 10.93
N GLN A 26 -4.61 -3.87 10.84
CA GLN A 26 -3.91 -3.32 9.67
C GLN A 26 -4.27 -4.12 8.41
N VAL A 27 -4.35 -3.42 7.26
CA VAL A 27 -4.57 -4.07 5.98
C VAL A 27 -3.36 -4.95 5.64
N PRO A 28 -3.56 -6.25 5.34
CA PRO A 28 -2.45 -7.12 4.98
C PRO A 28 -1.75 -6.65 3.71
N VAL A 29 -0.44 -6.85 3.64
CA VAL A 29 0.32 -6.66 2.40
C VAL A 29 0.20 -7.95 1.59
N PRO A 30 -0.29 -7.91 0.34
CA PRO A 30 -0.38 -9.11 -0.50
C PRO A 30 1.02 -9.58 -0.90
N GLN A 31 1.13 -10.87 -1.23
CA GLN A 31 2.36 -11.40 -1.80
C GLN A 31 2.62 -10.82 -3.18
N LEU A 32 3.90 -10.57 -3.48
CA LEU A 32 4.33 -10.14 -4.81
C LEU A 32 4.33 -11.36 -5.75
N ALA A 33 3.28 -11.48 -6.56
CA ALA A 33 3.13 -12.57 -7.53
C ALA A 33 3.35 -12.10 -8.98
N ALA A 34 3.14 -10.81 -9.25
CA ALA A 34 3.26 -10.19 -10.57
C ALA A 34 3.65 -8.72 -10.41
N ARG A 35 3.97 -8.03 -11.49
CA ARG A 35 4.28 -6.60 -11.45
C ARG A 35 3.05 -5.74 -11.22
N VAL A 36 1.88 -6.24 -11.60
CA VAL A 36 0.59 -5.57 -11.38
C VAL A 36 -0.26 -6.43 -10.46
N THR A 37 -0.62 -5.90 -9.30
CA THR A 37 -1.54 -6.50 -8.35
C THR A 37 -2.71 -5.56 -8.14
N ASP A 38 -3.88 -5.92 -8.65
CA ASP A 38 -5.12 -5.15 -8.50
C ASP A 38 -6.13 -5.96 -7.68
N LEU A 39 -6.28 -5.60 -6.41
CA LEU A 39 -7.22 -6.25 -5.49
C LEU A 39 -8.65 -5.67 -5.60
N THR A 40 -8.85 -4.69 -6.47
CA THR A 40 -10.13 -3.97 -6.60
C THR A 40 -10.89 -4.31 -7.87
N GLY A 41 -10.26 -5.02 -8.81
CA GLY A 41 -10.85 -5.28 -10.12
C GLY A 41 -11.08 -4.02 -10.96
N THR A 42 -10.31 -2.95 -10.72
CA THR A 42 -10.41 -1.69 -11.44
C THR A 42 -9.91 -1.80 -12.87
N LEU A 43 -8.81 -2.52 -13.05
CA LEU A 43 -8.20 -2.73 -14.36
C LEU A 43 -8.83 -3.94 -15.06
N SER A 44 -9.06 -3.81 -16.35
CA SER A 44 -9.41 -4.98 -17.18
C SER A 44 -8.23 -5.93 -17.30
N GLY A 45 -8.47 -7.21 -17.61
CA GLY A 45 -7.40 -8.18 -17.85
C GLY A 45 -6.45 -7.74 -18.98
N GLU A 46 -7.00 -7.12 -20.03
CA GLU A 46 -6.19 -6.55 -21.12
C GLU A 46 -5.30 -5.41 -20.64
N ALA A 47 -5.82 -4.51 -19.79
CA ALA A 47 -5.03 -3.43 -19.21
C ALA A 47 -3.90 -3.97 -18.32
N VAL A 48 -4.21 -4.96 -17.46
CA VAL A 48 -3.19 -5.63 -16.63
C VAL A 48 -2.09 -6.21 -17.51
N ASN A 49 -2.43 -6.99 -18.53
CA ASN A 49 -1.45 -7.61 -19.41
C ASN A 49 -0.59 -6.58 -20.14
N ARG A 50 -1.20 -5.49 -20.59
CA ARG A 50 -0.49 -4.39 -21.28
C ARG A 50 0.49 -3.67 -20.35
N ILE A 51 0.11 -3.41 -19.11
CA ILE A 51 0.98 -2.79 -18.12
C ILE A 51 2.10 -3.75 -17.72
N GLU A 52 1.79 -5.03 -17.45
CA GLU A 52 2.79 -6.07 -17.16
C GLU A 52 3.88 -6.13 -18.26
N ALA A 53 3.48 -6.15 -19.53
CA ALA A 53 4.41 -6.18 -20.65
C ALA A 53 5.32 -4.94 -20.70
N LYS A 54 4.75 -3.76 -20.44
CA LYS A 54 5.53 -2.50 -20.40
C LYS A 54 6.53 -2.49 -19.25
N LEU A 55 6.13 -2.93 -18.08
CA LEU A 55 7.00 -2.97 -16.90
C LEU A 55 8.10 -4.01 -17.06
N ALA A 56 7.79 -5.17 -17.64
CA ALA A 56 8.78 -6.19 -17.95
C ALA A 56 9.82 -5.68 -18.97
N ALA A 57 9.39 -5.00 -20.03
CA ALA A 57 10.28 -4.41 -21.02
C ALA A 57 11.17 -3.31 -20.43
N PHE A 58 10.62 -2.49 -19.54
CA PHE A 58 11.38 -1.47 -18.82
C PHE A 58 12.47 -2.09 -17.95
N GLU A 59 12.13 -3.12 -17.18
CA GLU A 59 13.07 -3.85 -16.33
C GLU A 59 14.20 -4.48 -17.17
N ALA A 60 13.84 -5.13 -18.27
CA ALA A 60 14.83 -5.73 -19.18
C ALA A 60 15.80 -4.69 -19.75
N LYS A 61 15.32 -3.47 -20.03
CA LYS A 61 16.12 -2.40 -20.61
C LYS A 61 16.94 -1.62 -19.59
N LYS A 62 16.38 -1.36 -18.43
CA LYS A 62 16.95 -0.45 -17.41
C LYS A 62 17.46 -1.16 -16.15
N GLY A 63 17.02 -2.38 -15.91
CA GLY A 63 17.34 -3.14 -14.69
C GLY A 63 16.46 -2.80 -13.48
N SER A 64 15.91 -1.60 -13.41
CA SER A 64 15.03 -1.19 -12.31
C SER A 64 13.68 -1.88 -12.38
N GLN A 65 13.19 -2.35 -11.24
CA GLN A 65 11.90 -3.04 -11.15
C GLN A 65 10.81 -2.07 -10.72
N ILE A 66 9.70 -2.08 -11.46
CA ILE A 66 8.51 -1.30 -11.12
C ILE A 66 7.34 -2.25 -10.91
N ALA A 67 6.61 -2.06 -9.81
CA ALA A 67 5.37 -2.76 -9.54
C ALA A 67 4.23 -1.78 -9.26
N VAL A 68 3.01 -2.24 -9.51
CA VAL A 68 1.76 -1.52 -9.24
C VAL A 68 0.94 -2.32 -8.26
N LEU A 69 0.46 -1.68 -7.20
CA LEU A 69 -0.46 -2.26 -6.23
C LEU A 69 -1.68 -1.37 -6.08
N ILE A 70 -2.85 -1.91 -6.37
CA ILE A 70 -4.13 -1.25 -6.15
C ILE A 70 -4.87 -2.01 -5.05
N VAL A 71 -5.14 -1.31 -3.95
CA VAL A 71 -5.89 -1.81 -2.79
C VAL A 71 -7.17 -1.00 -2.59
N PRO A 72 -8.22 -1.57 -1.97
CA PRO A 72 -9.42 -0.80 -1.66
C PRO A 72 -9.14 0.37 -0.72
N THR A 73 -8.38 0.12 0.33
CA THR A 73 -8.03 1.09 1.38
C THR A 73 -6.77 0.66 2.09
N THR A 74 -6.06 1.61 2.69
CA THR A 74 -4.94 1.33 3.60
C THR A 74 -5.33 1.56 5.06
N GLN A 75 -6.51 2.15 5.29
CA GLN A 75 -6.96 2.48 6.66
C GLN A 75 -7.04 1.25 7.57
N PRO A 76 -6.65 1.40 8.84
CA PRO A 76 -6.43 2.65 9.59
C PRO A 76 -5.05 3.30 9.38
N GLU A 77 -4.15 2.69 8.61
CA GLU A 77 -2.85 3.29 8.32
C GLU A 77 -2.95 4.39 7.26
N GLU A 78 -2.09 5.39 7.40
CA GLU A 78 -1.83 6.31 6.30
C GLU A 78 -1.13 5.56 5.14
N ILE A 79 -1.34 6.02 3.91
CA ILE A 79 -0.77 5.37 2.73
C ILE A 79 0.76 5.31 2.76
N GLU A 80 1.38 6.29 3.40
CA GLU A 80 2.82 6.36 3.59
C GLU A 80 3.34 5.18 4.45
N GLN A 81 2.68 4.90 5.55
CA GLN A 81 3.05 3.80 6.45
C GLN A 81 2.83 2.44 5.79
N TYR A 82 1.67 2.28 5.13
CA TYR A 82 1.37 1.08 4.38
C TYR A 82 2.38 0.85 3.26
N GLY A 83 2.75 1.90 2.51
CA GLY A 83 3.74 1.85 1.44
C GLY A 83 5.12 1.40 1.92
N ILE A 84 5.57 1.86 3.08
CA ILE A 84 6.82 1.39 3.71
C ILE A 84 6.75 -0.12 3.99
N ARG A 85 5.65 -0.62 4.56
CA ARG A 85 5.48 -2.05 4.82
C ARG A 85 5.49 -2.88 3.54
N VAL A 86 4.85 -2.39 2.47
CA VAL A 86 4.90 -3.03 1.15
C VAL A 86 6.33 -3.07 0.64
N GLY A 87 7.05 -1.97 0.70
CA GLY A 87 8.45 -1.87 0.29
C GLY A 87 9.34 -2.85 1.05
N ASP A 88 9.20 -2.92 2.36
CA ASP A 88 9.96 -3.80 3.24
C ASP A 88 9.68 -5.28 2.98
N GLN A 89 8.43 -5.62 2.66
CA GLN A 89 8.03 -7.00 2.39
C GLN A 89 8.39 -7.45 0.98
N TRP A 90 8.17 -6.61 -0.02
CA TRP A 90 8.39 -6.96 -1.41
C TRP A 90 9.85 -6.90 -1.82
N LYS A 91 10.62 -6.00 -1.23
CA LYS A 91 12.05 -5.82 -1.51
C LYS A 91 12.35 -5.77 -3.00
N LEU A 92 11.57 -4.95 -3.73
CA LEU A 92 11.77 -4.76 -5.15
C LEU A 92 13.13 -4.14 -5.46
N GLY A 93 13.64 -4.46 -6.64
CA GLY A 93 14.92 -3.99 -7.09
C GLY A 93 16.01 -5.04 -6.97
N ARG A 94 17.13 -4.77 -7.62
CA ARG A 94 18.28 -5.65 -7.59
C ARG A 94 18.95 -5.58 -6.21
N LYS A 95 19.32 -6.73 -5.67
CA LYS A 95 20.01 -6.82 -4.39
C LYS A 95 21.29 -5.99 -4.40
N GLY A 96 21.45 -5.13 -3.40
CA GLY A 96 22.59 -4.22 -3.29
C GLY A 96 22.51 -2.96 -4.15
N VAL A 97 21.56 -2.89 -5.10
CA VAL A 97 21.26 -1.69 -5.90
C VAL A 97 20.02 -0.97 -5.38
N GLU A 98 19.04 -1.73 -4.89
CA GLU A 98 17.79 -1.23 -4.31
C GLU A 98 17.04 -0.28 -5.25
N ASP A 99 16.93 -0.67 -6.52
CA ASP A 99 16.35 0.10 -7.61
C ASP A 99 14.92 -0.31 -7.94
N GLY A 100 14.12 -0.54 -6.93
CA GLY A 100 12.69 -0.83 -7.04
C GLY A 100 11.82 0.40 -6.86
N VAL A 101 10.67 0.41 -7.55
CA VAL A 101 9.64 1.44 -7.41
C VAL A 101 8.27 0.77 -7.31
N ILE A 102 7.45 1.23 -6.38
CA ILE A 102 6.07 0.76 -6.22
C ILE A 102 5.12 1.93 -6.42
N LEU A 103 4.21 1.81 -7.38
CA LEU A 103 3.05 2.68 -7.48
C LEU A 103 1.92 2.07 -6.65
N LEU A 104 1.56 2.72 -5.57
CA LEU A 104 0.51 2.29 -4.65
C LEU A 104 -0.71 3.18 -4.81
N VAL A 105 -1.86 2.55 -5.03
CA VAL A 105 -3.17 3.21 -5.15
C VAL A 105 -4.12 2.66 -4.10
N ALA A 106 -4.62 3.52 -3.22
CA ALA A 106 -5.71 3.23 -2.29
C ALA A 106 -7.00 3.81 -2.87
N LYS A 107 -7.75 2.99 -3.59
CA LYS A 107 -8.85 3.44 -4.45
C LYS A 107 -9.96 4.18 -3.68
N ASN A 108 -10.44 3.59 -2.59
CA ASN A 108 -11.55 4.17 -1.82
C ASN A 108 -11.11 5.40 -1.02
N ASP A 109 -9.83 5.46 -0.66
CA ASP A 109 -9.24 6.61 0.06
C ASP A 109 -8.87 7.75 -0.90
N ARG A 110 -8.89 7.49 -2.21
CA ARG A 110 -8.43 8.42 -3.26
C ARG A 110 -7.01 8.92 -3.01
N ARG A 111 -6.14 8.01 -2.65
CA ARG A 111 -4.73 8.29 -2.35
C ARG A 111 -3.83 7.49 -3.28
N VAL A 112 -2.75 8.13 -3.68
CA VAL A 112 -1.70 7.55 -4.53
C VAL A 112 -0.36 7.86 -3.90
N ARG A 113 0.55 6.89 -3.93
CA ARG A 113 1.93 7.05 -3.48
C ARG A 113 2.88 6.34 -4.43
N ILE A 114 4.06 6.91 -4.60
CA ILE A 114 5.20 6.25 -5.24
C ILE A 114 6.21 5.97 -4.14
N GLU A 115 6.46 4.69 -3.89
CA GLU A 115 7.49 4.23 -2.97
C GLU A 115 8.75 3.93 -3.77
N VAL A 116 9.87 4.54 -3.38
CA VAL A 116 11.12 4.51 -4.14
C VAL A 116 12.21 3.82 -3.32
N GLY A 117 12.87 2.83 -3.91
CA GLY A 117 14.03 2.18 -3.29
C GLY A 117 15.21 3.15 -3.13
N HIS A 118 16.04 2.91 -2.12
CA HIS A 118 17.16 3.80 -1.76
C HIS A 118 18.13 4.05 -2.92
N GLY A 119 18.32 3.07 -3.80
CA GLY A 119 19.19 3.21 -4.99
C GLY A 119 18.69 4.21 -6.03
N LEU A 120 17.41 4.61 -5.95
CA LEU A 120 16.79 5.54 -6.91
C LEU A 120 16.45 6.91 -6.29
N GLU A 121 16.70 7.14 -5.03
CA GLU A 121 16.34 8.41 -4.35
C GLU A 121 16.99 9.62 -5.01
N GLY A 122 18.20 9.48 -5.56
CA GLY A 122 18.87 10.53 -6.32
C GLY A 122 18.23 10.83 -7.68
N ALA A 123 17.76 9.79 -8.39
CA ALA A 123 17.14 9.92 -9.71
C ALA A 123 15.64 10.24 -9.61
N LEU A 124 14.98 9.76 -8.56
CA LEU A 124 13.55 9.93 -8.32
C LEU A 124 13.31 10.41 -6.88
N PRO A 125 13.71 11.64 -6.54
CA PRO A 125 13.45 12.20 -5.21
C PRO A 125 11.95 12.46 -5.00
N ASP A 126 11.53 12.57 -3.74
CA ASP A 126 10.12 12.75 -3.35
C ASP A 126 9.42 13.88 -4.10
N ALA A 127 10.12 15.00 -4.33
CA ALA A 127 9.55 16.14 -5.06
C ALA A 127 9.16 15.77 -6.51
N ILE A 128 9.97 14.96 -7.18
CA ILE A 128 9.68 14.48 -8.55
C ILE A 128 8.58 13.43 -8.52
N ALA A 129 8.62 12.49 -7.58
CA ALA A 129 7.57 11.49 -7.39
C ALA A 129 6.20 12.16 -7.15
N ASN A 130 6.14 13.15 -6.27
CA ASN A 130 4.92 13.93 -6.02
C ASN A 130 4.44 14.68 -7.26
N ARG A 131 5.35 15.23 -8.06
CA ARG A 131 5.00 15.90 -9.32
C ARG A 131 4.40 14.92 -10.34
N ILE A 132 4.93 13.71 -10.45
CA ILE A 132 4.38 12.67 -11.31
C ILE A 132 2.94 12.34 -10.89
N ILE A 133 2.70 12.22 -9.58
CA ILE A 133 1.36 11.98 -9.05
C ILE A 133 0.43 13.15 -9.40
N THR A 134 0.83 14.37 -9.14
CA THR A 134 0.01 15.58 -9.31
C THR A 134 -0.27 15.89 -10.78
N ASP A 135 0.74 15.82 -11.62
CA ASP A 135 0.68 16.34 -12.99
C ASP A 135 0.32 15.25 -14.02
N THR A 136 0.57 13.99 -13.71
CA THR A 136 0.37 12.88 -14.65
C THR A 136 -0.73 11.92 -14.20
N ILE A 137 -0.65 11.40 -12.97
CA ILE A 137 -1.53 10.32 -12.50
C ILE A 137 -2.90 10.85 -12.09
N THR A 138 -2.93 11.84 -11.19
CA THR A 138 -4.18 12.37 -10.62
C THR A 138 -5.13 12.93 -11.69
N PRO A 139 -4.68 13.70 -12.68
CA PRO A 139 -5.56 14.20 -13.74
C PRO A 139 -6.22 13.07 -14.55
N ARG A 140 -5.49 12.00 -14.82
CA ARG A 140 -6.00 10.82 -15.54
C ARG A 140 -7.05 10.09 -14.71
N PHE A 141 -6.80 9.87 -13.43
CA PHE A 141 -7.76 9.25 -12.54
C PHE A 141 -9.05 10.05 -12.40
N LYS A 142 -8.98 11.38 -12.38
CA LYS A 142 -10.17 12.25 -12.38
C LYS A 142 -11.00 12.14 -13.64
N LEU A 143 -10.39 11.79 -14.77
CA LEU A 143 -11.06 11.54 -16.04
C LEU A 143 -11.59 10.10 -16.17
N GLY A 144 -11.33 9.24 -15.19
CA GLY A 144 -11.69 7.83 -15.23
C GLY A 144 -10.80 6.96 -16.13
N ASP A 145 -9.59 7.44 -16.43
CA ASP A 145 -8.62 6.77 -17.30
C ASP A 145 -7.55 6.04 -16.47
#